data_dcc226df200884cd0ea478de499b45af
#
_entry.id   dcc226df200884cd0ea478de499b45af
#
_cell.length_a   1.000
_cell.length_b   1.000
_cell.length_c   1.000
_cell.angle_alpha   90.00
_cell.angle_beta   90.00
_cell.angle_gamma   90.00
#
_symmetry.space_group_name_H-M   'P 1'
#
loop_
_entity.id
_entity.type
_entity.pdbx_description
1 polymer ?
#
loop_
_entity_poly.entity_id
_entity_poly.type
_entity_poly.pdbx_seq_one_letter_code
_entity_poly.pdbx_strand_id
1 'polypeptide(L)'
;MDEIVKLKCASALEECKKHIHRINTARKFLKPLFPLTEGRLNVLSDEQTAVLDQFLYRFAKLQDCIGLSLIPTVYSLLENDTTAHPFIDILNRLEKLGVLTSAADWQYFRSLRNNFAHEYPERPDDIINGVNALYASWDRFTALYSKLAAMAGKLLGTDSYRN
;
A
#
# COMPACT_ATOMS: atom_id res chain seq x y z
N MET A 1 0.66 -14.10 23.84
CA MET A 1 1.41 -13.66 22.63
C MET A 1 0.50 -13.52 21.43
N ASP A 2 -0.32 -14.50 21.16
CA ASP A 2 -1.26 -14.50 20.04
C ASP A 2 -2.24 -13.30 20.07
N GLU A 3 -2.76 -12.96 21.23
CA GLU A 3 -3.70 -11.85 21.42
C GLU A 3 -3.10 -10.47 21.06
N ILE A 4 -1.83 -10.25 21.41
CA ILE A 4 -1.13 -8.99 21.07
C ILE A 4 -0.93 -8.90 19.55
N VAL A 5 -0.58 -10.00 18.90
CA VAL A 5 -0.40 -10.03 17.44
C VAL A 5 -1.74 -9.80 16.75
N LYS A 6 -2.84 -10.39 17.24
CA LYS A 6 -4.19 -10.12 16.72
C LYS A 6 -4.60 -8.66 16.84
N LEU A 7 -4.36 -8.05 18.00
CA LEU A 7 -4.64 -6.62 18.18
C LEU A 7 -3.85 -5.73 17.22
N LYS A 8 -2.56 -6.02 17.01
CA LYS A 8 -1.73 -5.31 16.04
C LYS A 8 -2.24 -5.50 14.62
N CYS A 9 -2.63 -6.72 14.26
CA CYS A 9 -3.19 -7.04 12.94
C CYS A 9 -4.50 -6.28 12.69
N ALA A 10 -5.42 -6.28 13.65
CA ALA A 10 -6.68 -5.56 13.57
C ALA A 10 -6.46 -4.04 13.44
N SER A 11 -5.56 -3.47 14.23
CA SER A 11 -5.20 -2.06 14.15
C SER A 11 -4.61 -1.70 12.78
N ALA A 12 -3.73 -2.53 12.24
CA ALA A 12 -3.13 -2.34 10.92
C ALA A 12 -4.20 -2.37 9.80
N LEU A 13 -5.17 -3.29 9.88
CA LEU A 13 -6.28 -3.34 8.92
C LEU A 13 -7.11 -2.06 8.93
N GLU A 14 -7.46 -1.54 10.11
CA GLU A 14 -8.24 -0.32 10.21
C GLU A 14 -7.47 0.91 9.71
N GLU A 15 -6.16 0.98 9.98
CA GLU A 15 -5.30 2.03 9.46
C GLU A 15 -5.20 1.96 7.93
N CYS A 16 -4.98 0.79 7.35
CA CYS A 16 -4.96 0.58 5.90
C CYS A 16 -6.27 1.03 5.24
N LYS A 17 -7.43 0.68 5.80
CA LYS A 17 -8.74 1.11 5.29
C LYS A 17 -8.86 2.63 5.23
N LYS A 18 -8.41 3.35 6.25
CA LYS A 18 -8.42 4.81 6.28
C LYS A 18 -7.53 5.39 5.18
N HIS A 19 -6.33 4.87 5.00
CA HIS A 19 -5.43 5.32 3.94
C HIS A 19 -6.02 5.06 2.54
N ILE A 20 -6.56 3.87 2.29
CA ILE A 20 -7.20 3.52 1.01
C ILE A 20 -8.38 4.45 0.71
N HIS A 21 -9.22 4.74 1.71
CA HIS A 21 -10.33 5.68 1.54
C HIS A 21 -9.83 7.06 1.10
N ARG A 22 -8.81 7.60 1.77
CA ARG A 22 -8.22 8.90 1.42
C ARG A 22 -7.57 8.90 0.03
N ILE A 23 -6.90 7.83 -0.34
CA ILE A 23 -6.30 7.68 -1.67
C ILE A 23 -7.39 7.65 -2.75
N ASN A 24 -8.45 6.88 -2.55
CA ASN A 24 -9.55 6.80 -3.52
C ASN A 24 -10.27 8.15 -3.69
N THR A 25 -10.44 8.91 -2.61
CA THR A 25 -10.99 10.27 -2.68
C THR A 25 -10.08 11.19 -3.50
N ALA A 26 -8.78 11.19 -3.22
CA ALA A 26 -7.79 11.97 -3.97
C ALA A 26 -7.75 11.58 -5.45
N ARG A 27 -7.78 10.28 -5.76
CA ARG A 27 -7.79 9.78 -7.14
C ARG A 27 -8.99 10.27 -7.96
N LYS A 28 -10.17 10.33 -7.36
CA LYS A 28 -11.37 10.86 -8.03
C LYS A 28 -11.18 12.31 -8.45
N PHE A 29 -10.64 13.12 -7.55
CA PHE A 29 -10.34 14.53 -7.82
C PHE A 29 -9.25 14.69 -8.88
N LEU A 30 -8.21 13.87 -8.84
CA LEU A 30 -7.06 13.94 -9.73
C LEU A 30 -7.31 13.34 -11.12
N LYS A 31 -8.38 12.55 -11.30
CA LYS A 31 -8.64 11.82 -12.55
C LYS A 31 -8.51 12.66 -13.82
N PRO A 32 -9.03 13.90 -13.91
CA PRO A 32 -8.90 14.72 -15.11
C PRO A 32 -7.47 15.15 -15.43
N LEU A 33 -6.54 15.06 -14.47
CA LEU A 33 -5.16 15.50 -14.60
C LEU A 33 -4.25 14.41 -15.13
N PHE A 34 -4.65 13.14 -15.01
CA PHE A 34 -3.84 12.00 -15.43
C PHE A 34 -4.05 11.59 -16.88
N PRO A 35 -2.99 11.18 -17.59
CA PRO A 35 -1.61 11.12 -17.12
C PRO A 35 -1.00 12.53 -16.96
N LEU A 36 -0.16 12.68 -15.92
CA LEU A 36 0.58 13.91 -15.68
C LEU A 36 1.66 14.09 -16.77
N THR A 37 1.84 15.34 -17.16
CA THR A 37 2.94 15.80 -18.02
C THR A 37 3.66 16.96 -17.31
N GLU A 38 4.87 17.29 -17.72
CA GLU A 38 5.58 18.45 -17.19
C GLU A 38 4.75 19.73 -17.36
N GLY A 39 4.13 19.94 -18.52
CA GLY A 39 3.27 21.09 -18.76
C GLY A 39 2.06 21.16 -17.83
N ARG A 40 1.42 20.03 -17.53
CA ARG A 40 0.31 19.97 -16.57
C ARG A 40 0.78 20.21 -15.15
N LEU A 41 1.91 19.61 -14.76
CA LEU A 41 2.47 19.77 -13.41
C LEU A 41 2.77 21.24 -13.09
N ASN A 42 3.30 21.98 -14.06
CA ASN A 42 3.69 23.38 -13.92
C ASN A 42 2.49 24.35 -13.78
N VAL A 43 1.29 23.93 -14.18
CA VAL A 43 0.08 24.76 -14.14
C VAL A 43 -0.98 24.27 -13.16
N LEU A 44 -0.64 23.32 -12.29
CA LEU A 44 -1.55 22.88 -11.25
C LEU A 44 -1.90 24.05 -10.30
N SER A 45 -3.17 24.12 -9.91
CA SER A 45 -3.57 25.01 -8.83
C SER A 45 -3.00 24.55 -7.48
N ASP A 46 -3.00 25.42 -6.49
CA ASP A 46 -2.59 25.07 -5.13
C ASP A 46 -3.44 23.93 -4.56
N GLU A 47 -4.74 23.93 -4.84
CA GLU A 47 -5.65 22.85 -4.44
C GLU A 47 -5.31 21.52 -5.13
N GLN A 48 -5.06 21.52 -6.43
CA GLN A 48 -4.65 20.32 -7.17
C GLN A 48 -3.31 19.79 -6.66
N THR A 49 -2.35 20.66 -6.38
CA THR A 49 -1.06 20.30 -5.80
C THR A 49 -1.25 19.68 -4.41
N ALA A 50 -2.07 20.27 -3.54
CA ALA A 50 -2.36 19.74 -2.22
C ALA A 50 -2.99 18.33 -2.28
N VAL A 51 -3.91 18.09 -3.22
CA VAL A 51 -4.53 16.76 -3.39
C VAL A 51 -3.53 15.74 -3.96
N LEU A 52 -2.64 16.15 -4.85
CA LEU A 52 -1.56 15.29 -5.35
C LEU A 52 -0.60 14.89 -4.23
N ASP A 53 -0.20 15.84 -3.40
CA ASP A 53 0.64 15.59 -2.20
C ASP A 53 -0.07 14.64 -1.24
N GLN A 54 -1.36 14.81 -1.03
CA GLN A 54 -2.18 13.91 -0.22
C GLN A 54 -2.18 12.47 -0.77
N PHE A 55 -2.33 12.32 -2.08
CA PHE A 55 -2.30 11.03 -2.75
C PHE A 55 -0.97 10.31 -2.50
N LEU A 56 0.15 10.99 -2.73
CA LEU A 56 1.49 10.42 -2.54
C LEU A 56 1.80 10.13 -1.08
N TYR A 57 1.46 11.04 -0.18
CA TYR A 57 1.65 10.86 1.26
C TYR A 57 0.87 9.66 1.79
N ARG A 58 -0.40 9.53 1.42
CA ARG A 58 -1.25 8.43 1.87
C ARG A 58 -0.81 7.09 1.30
N PHE A 59 -0.32 7.06 0.06
CA PHE A 59 0.27 5.85 -0.50
C PHE A 59 1.51 5.40 0.28
N ALA A 60 2.42 6.33 0.61
CA ALA A 60 3.60 6.02 1.41
C ALA A 60 3.22 5.47 2.79
N LYS A 61 2.24 6.07 3.46
CA LYS A 61 1.73 5.60 4.75
C LYS A 61 1.05 4.23 4.67
N LEU A 62 0.27 3.99 3.62
CA LEU A 62 -0.36 2.70 3.38
C LEU A 62 0.69 1.60 3.16
N GLN A 63 1.68 1.89 2.34
CA GLN A 63 2.77 0.95 2.05
C GLN A 63 3.58 0.63 3.31
N ASP A 64 3.86 1.63 4.15
CA ASP A 64 4.53 1.44 5.43
C ASP A 64 3.67 0.60 6.40
N CYS A 65 2.38 0.91 6.52
CA CYS A 65 1.46 0.15 7.39
C CYS A 65 1.37 -1.32 6.98
N ILE A 66 1.23 -1.59 5.68
CA ILE A 66 1.20 -2.97 5.17
C ILE A 66 2.54 -3.66 5.44
N GLY A 67 3.66 -3.03 5.09
CA GLY A 67 4.99 -3.64 5.17
C GLY A 67 5.51 -3.84 6.59
N LEU A 68 5.28 -2.87 7.48
CA LEU A 68 5.81 -2.90 8.84
C LEU A 68 4.86 -3.55 9.86
N SER A 69 3.58 -3.64 9.55
CA SER A 69 2.58 -4.14 10.50
C SER A 69 1.74 -5.29 9.95
N LEU A 70 1.03 -5.10 8.83
CA LEU A 70 0.06 -6.09 8.35
C LEU A 70 0.73 -7.38 7.87
N ILE A 71 1.74 -7.30 7.00
CA ILE A 71 2.47 -8.47 6.49
C ILE A 71 3.10 -9.28 7.63
N PRO A 72 3.88 -8.68 8.55
CA PRO A 72 4.48 -9.44 9.65
C PRO A 72 3.46 -10.07 10.59
N THR A 73 2.36 -9.38 10.91
CA THR A 73 1.35 -9.94 11.82
C THR A 73 0.55 -11.06 11.17
N VAL A 74 0.20 -10.95 9.88
CA VAL A 74 -0.46 -12.04 9.13
C VAL A 74 0.45 -13.26 9.07
N TYR A 75 1.74 -13.07 8.77
CA TYR A 75 2.72 -14.16 8.77
C TYR A 75 2.78 -14.84 10.14
N SER A 76 2.95 -14.06 11.21
CA SER A 76 3.06 -14.60 12.57
C SER A 76 1.83 -15.40 13.00
N LEU A 77 0.62 -14.91 12.66
CA LEU A 77 -0.63 -15.61 12.98
C LEU A 77 -0.81 -16.88 12.13
N LEU A 78 -0.41 -16.84 10.87
CA LEU A 78 -0.60 -17.94 9.93
C LEU A 78 0.36 -19.11 10.22
N GLU A 79 1.62 -18.81 10.50
CA GLU A 79 2.67 -19.80 10.76
C GLU A 79 2.82 -20.14 12.27
N ASN A 80 2.08 -19.44 13.13
CA ASN A 80 2.23 -19.51 14.60
C ASN A 80 3.69 -19.29 15.04
N ASP A 81 4.34 -18.31 14.40
CA ASP A 81 5.74 -17.99 14.57
C ASP A 81 5.94 -16.49 14.77
N THR A 82 6.49 -16.13 15.91
CA THR A 82 6.80 -14.73 16.29
C THR A 82 8.30 -14.43 16.22
N THR A 83 9.11 -15.36 15.72
CA THR A 83 10.55 -15.13 15.57
C THR A 83 10.85 -14.19 14.39
N ALA A 84 12.01 -13.54 14.46
CA ALA A 84 12.42 -12.63 13.41
C ALA A 84 12.88 -13.40 12.16
N HIS A 85 12.31 -13.06 11.02
CA HIS A 85 12.72 -13.58 9.72
C HIS A 85 13.10 -12.44 8.77
N PRO A 86 14.01 -12.67 7.80
CA PRO A 86 14.22 -11.72 6.73
C PRO A 86 12.91 -11.41 6.00
N PHE A 87 12.66 -10.12 5.74
CA PHE A 87 11.39 -9.71 5.17
C PHE A 87 11.08 -10.35 3.80
N ILE A 88 12.13 -10.58 2.99
CA ILE A 88 11.98 -11.27 1.70
C ILE A 88 11.49 -12.71 1.87
N ASP A 89 11.91 -13.41 2.91
CA ASP A 89 11.47 -14.78 3.19
C ASP A 89 10.00 -14.81 3.59
N ILE A 90 9.56 -13.82 4.38
CA ILE A 90 8.15 -13.61 4.72
C ILE A 90 7.31 -13.41 3.45
N LEU A 91 7.75 -12.52 2.55
CA LEU A 91 7.05 -12.26 1.28
C LEU A 91 6.93 -13.52 0.41
N ASN A 92 8.03 -14.23 0.24
CA ASN A 92 8.08 -15.48 -0.54
C ASN A 92 7.18 -16.56 0.07
N ARG A 93 7.14 -16.66 1.39
CA ARG A 93 6.29 -17.62 2.08
C ARG A 93 4.82 -17.28 1.90
N LEU A 94 4.43 -16.03 2.07
CA LEU A 94 3.04 -15.58 1.88
C LEU A 94 2.57 -15.71 0.42
N GLU A 95 3.46 -15.48 -0.55
CA GLU A 95 3.17 -15.74 -1.96
C GLU A 95 2.92 -17.23 -2.20
N LYS A 96 3.80 -18.10 -1.69
CA LYS A 96 3.67 -19.56 -1.81
C LYS A 96 2.37 -20.09 -1.19
N LEU A 97 1.92 -19.48 -0.10
CA LEU A 97 0.65 -19.81 0.58
C LEU A 97 -0.57 -19.20 -0.10
N GLY A 98 -0.38 -18.41 -1.15
CA GLY A 98 -1.46 -17.76 -1.85
C GLY A 98 -2.09 -16.59 -1.10
N VAL A 99 -1.43 -16.06 -0.08
CA VAL A 99 -1.89 -14.92 0.75
C VAL A 99 -1.42 -13.59 0.16
N LEU A 100 -0.28 -13.59 -0.50
CA LEU A 100 0.24 -12.46 -1.26
C LEU A 100 0.15 -12.80 -2.75
N THR A 101 -0.27 -11.85 -3.59
CA THR A 101 -0.37 -12.10 -5.04
C THR A 101 0.98 -12.29 -5.68
N SER A 102 1.97 -11.46 -5.30
CA SER A 102 3.31 -11.48 -5.84
C SER A 102 4.29 -10.73 -4.92
N ALA A 103 5.37 -11.39 -4.53
CA ALA A 103 6.48 -10.73 -3.82
C ALA A 103 7.17 -9.68 -4.72
N ALA A 104 7.28 -9.96 -6.03
CA ALA A 104 7.82 -9.02 -7.00
C ALA A 104 6.97 -7.74 -7.12
N ASP A 105 5.64 -7.88 -7.12
CA ASP A 105 4.72 -6.72 -7.11
C ASP A 105 4.89 -5.88 -5.84
N TRP A 106 5.02 -6.51 -4.69
CA TRP A 106 5.32 -5.78 -3.45
C TRP A 106 6.60 -4.95 -3.57
N GLN A 107 7.67 -5.56 -4.07
CA GLN A 107 8.95 -4.87 -4.27
C GLN A 107 8.85 -3.73 -5.29
N TYR A 108 8.08 -3.91 -6.35
CA TYR A 108 7.79 -2.85 -7.33
C TYR A 108 7.14 -1.64 -6.67
N PHE A 109 6.06 -1.84 -5.90
CA PHE A 109 5.37 -0.75 -5.20
C PHE A 109 6.23 -0.10 -4.11
N ARG A 110 7.09 -0.88 -3.46
CA ARG A 110 8.07 -0.33 -2.52
C ARG A 110 9.10 0.56 -3.21
N SER A 111 9.54 0.21 -4.40
CA SER A 111 10.45 1.05 -5.17
C SER A 111 9.78 2.36 -5.60
N LEU A 112 8.51 2.34 -6.01
CA LEU A 112 7.74 3.55 -6.28
C LEU A 112 7.66 4.45 -5.04
N ARG A 113 7.32 3.88 -3.89
CA ARG A 113 7.26 4.62 -2.62
C ARG A 113 8.60 5.29 -2.29
N ASN A 114 9.71 4.57 -2.46
CA ASN A 114 11.04 5.10 -2.18
C ASN A 114 11.39 6.27 -3.11
N ASN A 115 10.98 6.22 -4.36
CA ASN A 115 11.19 7.31 -5.31
C ASN A 115 10.45 8.60 -4.92
N PHE A 116 9.29 8.50 -4.25
CA PHE A 116 8.55 9.66 -3.77
C PHE A 116 9.10 10.25 -2.47
N ALA A 117 9.88 9.48 -1.71
CA ALA A 117 10.49 9.94 -0.46
C ALA A 117 11.70 10.86 -0.69
N HIS A 118 12.23 10.89 -1.90
CA HIS A 118 13.36 11.72 -2.29
C HIS A 118 12.89 12.81 -3.25
N GLU A 119 12.89 14.06 -2.78
CA GLU A 119 12.77 15.22 -3.65
C GLU A 119 14.07 15.36 -4.46
N TYR A 120 14.06 14.86 -5.70
CA TYR A 120 15.12 15.13 -6.67
C TYR A 120 14.64 16.24 -7.62
N PRO A 121 14.96 17.52 -7.34
CA PRO A 121 14.63 18.62 -8.23
C PRO A 121 15.31 18.51 -9.60
N GLU A 122 16.31 17.64 -9.73
CA GLU A 122 17.11 17.48 -10.95
C GLU A 122 16.49 16.52 -11.99
N ARG A 123 15.43 15.78 -11.65
CA ARG A 123 14.79 14.81 -12.56
C ARG A 123 13.26 14.82 -12.45
N PRO A 124 12.60 15.89 -12.92
CA PRO A 124 11.13 15.96 -12.88
C PRO A 124 10.44 14.82 -13.64
N ASP A 125 11.05 14.31 -14.72
CA ASP A 125 10.50 13.22 -15.52
C ASP A 125 10.39 11.90 -14.74
N ASP A 126 11.36 11.58 -13.89
CA ASP A 126 11.34 10.37 -13.06
C ASP A 126 10.18 10.42 -12.05
N ILE A 127 9.91 11.59 -11.47
CA ILE A 127 8.79 11.81 -10.55
C ILE A 127 7.46 11.65 -11.30
N ILE A 128 7.31 12.29 -12.44
CA ILE A 128 6.09 12.24 -13.28
C ILE A 128 5.81 10.79 -13.71
N ASN A 129 6.83 10.07 -14.19
CA ASN A 129 6.70 8.68 -14.60
C ASN A 129 6.32 7.78 -13.42
N GLY A 130 6.92 7.97 -12.25
CA GLY A 130 6.60 7.21 -11.04
C GLY A 130 5.16 7.47 -10.55
N VAL A 131 4.72 8.72 -10.53
CA VAL A 131 3.35 9.10 -10.14
C VAL A 131 2.33 8.53 -11.13
N ASN A 132 2.57 8.62 -12.43
CA ASN A 132 1.72 8.03 -13.45
C ASN A 132 1.65 6.51 -13.34
N ALA A 133 2.79 5.85 -13.10
CA ALA A 133 2.86 4.41 -12.90
C ALA A 133 2.05 3.98 -11.67
N LEU A 134 2.15 4.70 -10.55
CA LEU A 134 1.36 4.44 -9.35
C LEU A 134 -0.14 4.61 -9.63
N TYR A 135 -0.53 5.72 -10.25
CA TYR A 135 -1.93 5.98 -10.56
C TYR A 135 -2.53 4.89 -11.46
N ALA A 136 -1.82 4.49 -12.49
CA ALA A 136 -2.26 3.45 -13.45
C ALA A 136 -2.29 2.04 -12.84
N SER A 137 -1.41 1.74 -11.87
CA SER A 137 -1.30 0.41 -11.26
C SER A 137 -2.05 0.28 -9.92
N TRP A 138 -2.85 1.27 -9.55
CA TRP A 138 -3.56 1.28 -8.27
C TRP A 138 -4.45 0.05 -8.06
N ASP A 139 -5.17 -0.41 -9.09
CA ASP A 139 -6.03 -1.59 -8.98
C ASP A 139 -5.22 -2.87 -8.72
N ARG A 140 -4.01 -2.97 -9.28
CA ARG A 140 -3.07 -4.07 -9.00
C ARG A 140 -2.59 -4.02 -7.55
N PHE A 141 -2.32 -2.83 -7.01
CA PHE A 141 -1.95 -2.67 -5.60
C PHE A 141 -3.11 -3.04 -4.66
N THR A 142 -4.32 -2.57 -4.94
CA THR A 142 -5.50 -2.90 -4.12
C THR A 142 -5.86 -4.38 -4.18
N ALA A 143 -5.63 -5.07 -5.30
CA ALA A 143 -5.79 -6.52 -5.41
C ALA A 143 -4.81 -7.28 -4.48
N LEU A 144 -3.55 -6.84 -4.43
CA LEU A 144 -2.55 -7.36 -3.50
C LEU A 144 -3.01 -7.17 -2.04
N TYR A 145 -3.41 -5.95 -1.69
CA TYR A 145 -3.92 -5.63 -0.35
C TYR A 145 -5.16 -6.46 0.01
N SER A 146 -6.14 -6.55 -0.89
CA SER A 146 -7.40 -7.25 -0.62
C SER A 146 -7.21 -8.72 -0.28
N LYS A 147 -6.27 -9.37 -0.95
CA LYS A 147 -5.93 -10.77 -0.68
C LYS A 147 -5.32 -10.96 0.72
N LEU A 148 -4.40 -10.07 1.08
CA LEU A 148 -3.77 -10.04 2.40
C LEU A 148 -4.81 -9.72 3.50
N ALA A 149 -5.67 -8.73 3.26
CA ALA A 149 -6.72 -8.31 4.19
C ALA A 149 -7.77 -9.41 4.41
N ALA A 150 -8.12 -10.17 3.37
CA ALA A 150 -9.04 -11.30 3.49
C ALA A 150 -8.47 -12.39 4.41
N MET A 151 -7.18 -12.72 4.27
CA MET A 151 -6.53 -13.67 5.18
C MET A 151 -6.47 -13.13 6.61
N ALA A 152 -6.13 -11.85 6.80
CA ALA A 152 -6.14 -11.22 8.12
C ALA A 152 -7.54 -11.32 8.78
N GLY A 153 -8.59 -11.05 8.03
CA GLY A 153 -9.97 -11.18 8.49
C GLY A 153 -10.31 -12.59 8.98
N LYS A 154 -9.91 -13.62 8.23
CA LYS A 154 -10.08 -15.03 8.63
C LYS A 154 -9.35 -15.35 9.93
N LEU A 155 -8.08 -14.93 10.04
CA LEU A 155 -7.25 -15.17 11.22
C LEU A 155 -7.78 -14.44 12.47
N LEU A 156 -8.45 -13.31 12.29
CA LEU A 156 -9.09 -12.55 13.36
C LEU A 156 -10.51 -13.04 13.71
N GLY A 157 -11.08 -13.97 12.92
CA GLY A 157 -12.45 -14.45 13.10
C GLY A 157 -13.52 -13.43 12.73
N THR A 158 -13.20 -12.42 11.91
CA THR A 158 -14.12 -11.35 11.51
C THR A 158 -14.91 -11.68 10.24
N ASP A 159 -14.60 -12.76 9.55
CA ASP A 159 -15.31 -13.20 8.33
C ASP A 159 -16.71 -13.80 8.57
N SER A 160 -17.14 -13.92 9.85
CA SER A 160 -18.42 -14.57 10.21
C SER A 160 -19.67 -13.70 9.96
N TYR A 161 -19.54 -12.50 9.40
CA TYR A 161 -20.66 -11.56 9.21
C TYR A 161 -20.92 -11.16 7.75
N ARG A 162 -20.50 -11.98 6.78
CA ARG A 162 -20.94 -11.83 5.40
C ARG A 162 -21.70 -13.08 4.95
N ASN A 163 -22.95 -13.18 5.39
CA ASN A 163 -24.02 -13.91 4.72
C ASN A 163 -25.07 -12.91 4.27
#